data_20c4efbf717a0cadbef3581d8e49486a
#
_entry.id   20c4efbf717a0cadbef3581d8e49486a
#
_cell.length_a   1.000
_cell.length_b   1.000
_cell.length_c   1.000
_cell.angle_alpha   90.00
_cell.angle_beta   90.00
_cell.angle_gamma   90.00
#
_symmetry.space_group_name_H-M   'P 1'
#
loop_
_entity.id
_entity.type
_entity.pdbx_description
1 polymer ?
#
loop_
_entity_poly.entity_id
_entity_poly.type
_entity_poly.pdbx_seq_one_letter_code
_entity_poly.pdbx_strand_id
1 'polypeptide(L)'
;SGAGLKRRVGPKWRQKGFIRRVFMKLIHPREFRLKILSYRNARSEMQRDFVLLQEHIPHTFEWRCVRIGNAFFAHKKLVRHEKASGSLLKGYDQPPVDLLDFVRQITDLRNFQTQAVDIFATDKGTYLVNEMQCIFGQSDPYQMLINGQPGRYIFDRGQWIFEAGDFNRYESFLLRLETFTANLARIKGN
;
A
#
# COMPACT_ATOMS: atom_id res chain seq x y z
N SER A 1 -29.47 5.81 -21.41
CA SER A 1 -28.13 5.80 -22.02
C SER A 1 -27.11 6.21 -20.96
N GLY A 2 -26.49 5.21 -20.32
CA GLY A 2 -25.49 5.41 -19.27
C GLY A 2 -24.19 5.96 -19.84
N ALA A 3 -23.91 7.22 -19.59
CA ALA A 3 -22.57 7.79 -19.80
C ALA A 3 -21.63 7.26 -18.72
N GLY A 4 -21.07 6.08 -18.94
CA GLY A 4 -20.05 5.52 -18.05
C GLY A 4 -18.87 6.48 -17.92
N LEU A 5 -18.40 6.71 -16.70
CA LEU A 5 -17.20 7.47 -16.38
C LEU A 5 -16.01 6.85 -17.10
N LYS A 6 -15.67 7.36 -18.27
CA LYS A 6 -14.53 6.90 -19.05
C LYS A 6 -13.24 7.32 -18.33
N ARG A 7 -12.61 6.39 -17.63
CA ARG A 7 -11.26 6.58 -17.15
C ARG A 7 -10.37 6.94 -18.33
N ARG A 8 -9.77 8.14 -18.34
CA ARG A 8 -8.83 8.56 -19.40
C ARG A 8 -7.55 7.72 -19.31
N VAL A 9 -7.57 6.55 -19.93
CA VAL A 9 -6.41 5.70 -20.09
C VAL A 9 -5.74 6.03 -21.42
N GLY A 10 -4.58 6.65 -21.37
CA GLY A 10 -3.85 7.02 -22.57
C GLY A 10 -2.65 7.93 -22.28
N PRO A 11 -1.89 8.28 -23.32
CA PRO A 11 -0.72 9.14 -23.16
C PRO A 11 -1.16 10.54 -22.72
N LYS A 12 -0.49 11.07 -21.71
CA LYS A 12 -0.74 12.44 -21.21
C LYS A 12 0.02 13.43 -22.08
N TRP A 13 -0.62 13.97 -23.11
CA TRP A 13 -0.05 14.87 -24.13
C TRP A 13 0.56 16.16 -23.56
N ARG A 14 0.06 16.64 -22.43
CA ARG A 14 0.49 17.90 -21.79
C ARG A 14 1.67 17.74 -20.80
N GLN A 15 2.22 16.56 -20.62
CA GLN A 15 3.38 16.39 -19.73
C GLN A 15 4.69 16.80 -20.41
N LYS A 16 5.52 17.57 -19.68
CA LYS A 16 6.88 17.90 -20.12
C LYS A 16 7.64 16.63 -20.57
N GLY A 17 8.31 16.73 -21.69
CA GLY A 17 9.07 15.60 -22.25
C GLY A 17 8.25 14.53 -22.98
N PHE A 18 6.98 14.81 -23.33
CA PHE A 18 6.15 13.89 -24.10
C PHE A 18 6.81 13.43 -25.41
N ILE A 19 7.34 14.37 -26.21
CA ILE A 19 7.99 14.09 -27.50
C ILE A 19 9.20 13.17 -27.30
N ARG A 20 10.06 13.48 -26.34
CA ARG A 20 11.23 12.63 -26.01
C ARG A 20 10.82 11.21 -25.63
N ARG A 21 9.74 11.05 -24.83
CA ARG A 21 9.20 9.73 -24.43
C ARG A 21 8.62 8.96 -25.60
N VAL A 22 7.97 9.63 -26.56
CA VAL A 22 7.46 9.00 -27.78
C VAL A 22 8.63 8.54 -28.64
N PHE A 23 9.62 9.39 -28.84
CA PHE A 23 10.81 9.05 -29.61
C PHE A 23 11.58 7.85 -29.02
N MET A 24 11.82 7.87 -27.70
CA MET A 24 12.47 6.74 -27.03
C MET A 24 11.69 5.43 -27.16
N LYS A 25 10.36 5.47 -27.20
CA LYS A 25 9.53 4.28 -27.40
C LYS A 25 9.53 3.76 -28.84
N LEU A 26 9.74 4.61 -29.82
CA LEU A 26 9.91 4.19 -31.21
C LEU A 26 11.22 3.42 -31.41
N ILE A 27 12.28 3.78 -30.65
CA ILE A 27 13.57 3.07 -30.65
C ILE A 27 13.48 1.72 -29.92
N HIS A 28 12.51 1.57 -28.98
CA HIS A 28 12.30 0.33 -28.23
C HIS A 28 10.94 -0.31 -28.55
N PRO A 29 10.80 -0.99 -29.69
CA PRO A 29 9.50 -1.49 -30.18
C PRO A 29 8.84 -2.50 -29.23
N ARG A 30 9.62 -3.27 -28.46
CA ARG A 30 9.07 -4.20 -27.45
C ARG A 30 8.37 -3.46 -26.31
N GLU A 31 8.99 -2.42 -25.77
CA GLU A 31 8.39 -1.60 -24.70
C GLU A 31 7.15 -0.85 -25.20
N PHE A 32 7.19 -0.39 -26.45
CA PHE A 32 6.04 0.25 -27.07
C PHE A 32 4.85 -0.70 -27.19
N ARG A 33 5.05 -1.94 -27.65
CA ARG A 33 4.01 -2.97 -27.71
C ARG A 33 3.46 -3.30 -26.33
N LEU A 34 4.32 -3.49 -25.32
CA LEU A 34 3.88 -3.73 -23.94
C LEU A 34 3.03 -2.57 -23.39
N LYS A 35 3.40 -1.32 -23.72
CA LYS A 35 2.64 -0.14 -23.30
C LYS A 35 1.28 -0.04 -24.01
N ILE A 36 1.21 -0.36 -25.29
CA ILE A 36 -0.07 -0.45 -26.01
C ILE A 36 -0.96 -1.53 -25.40
N LEU A 37 -0.41 -2.73 -25.12
CA LEU A 37 -1.14 -3.82 -24.48
C LEU A 37 -1.64 -3.39 -23.09
N SER A 38 -0.83 -2.70 -22.29
CA SER A 38 -1.25 -2.21 -20.98
C SER A 38 -2.41 -1.20 -21.09
N TYR A 39 -2.41 -0.32 -22.09
CA TYR A 39 -3.52 0.60 -22.32
C TYR A 39 -4.78 -0.11 -22.83
N ARG A 40 -4.60 -1.13 -23.67
CA ARG A 40 -5.71 -1.95 -24.18
C ARG A 40 -6.36 -2.73 -23.03
N ASN A 41 -5.57 -3.39 -22.19
CA ASN A 41 -6.06 -4.14 -21.04
C ASN A 41 -6.74 -3.20 -20.03
N ALA A 42 -6.11 -2.07 -19.69
CA ALA A 42 -6.74 -1.09 -18.80
C ALA A 42 -8.05 -0.49 -19.34
N ARG A 43 -8.28 -0.51 -20.66
CA ARG A 43 -9.56 -0.15 -21.28
C ARG A 43 -10.58 -1.29 -21.23
N SER A 44 -10.14 -2.54 -21.33
CA SER A 44 -11.04 -3.72 -21.25
C SER A 44 -11.49 -3.98 -19.81
N GLU A 45 -10.69 -3.59 -18.81
CA GLU A 45 -10.98 -3.75 -17.38
C GLU A 45 -11.84 -2.60 -16.81
N MET A 46 -12.39 -1.75 -17.65
CA MET A 46 -13.28 -0.68 -17.15
C MET A 46 -14.52 -1.26 -16.52
N GLN A 47 -14.79 -0.88 -15.27
CA GLN A 47 -16.07 -1.14 -14.62
C GLN A 47 -17.18 -0.47 -15.44
N ARG A 48 -18.13 -1.26 -15.91
CA ARG A 48 -19.29 -0.81 -16.65
C ARG A 48 -20.54 -1.16 -15.85
N ASP A 49 -21.51 -0.29 -15.94
CA ASP A 49 -22.87 -0.51 -15.46
C ASP A 49 -23.05 -0.56 -13.95
N PHE A 50 -22.03 -0.18 -13.14
CA PHE A 50 -22.20 0.00 -11.71
C PHE A 50 -21.32 1.12 -11.14
N VAL A 51 -21.77 1.69 -10.03
CA VAL A 51 -21.05 2.68 -9.22
C VAL A 51 -20.94 2.16 -7.81
N LEU A 52 -19.73 2.17 -7.25
CA LEU A 52 -19.51 1.88 -5.85
C LEU A 52 -19.74 3.16 -5.05
N LEU A 53 -20.72 3.14 -4.18
CA LEU A 53 -20.97 4.19 -3.20
C LEU A 53 -20.52 3.70 -1.84
N GLN A 54 -19.73 4.52 -1.15
CA GLN A 54 -19.26 4.25 0.20
C GLN A 54 -19.67 5.42 1.10
N GLU A 55 -19.99 5.10 2.35
CA GLU A 55 -20.22 6.12 3.37
C GLU A 55 -18.94 6.95 3.56
N HIS A 56 -19.09 8.27 3.61
CA HIS A 56 -17.97 9.14 3.94
C HIS A 56 -17.76 9.16 5.45
N ILE A 57 -16.58 8.74 5.89
CA ILE A 57 -16.16 8.76 7.28
C ILE A 57 -15.29 10.00 7.50
N PRO A 58 -15.76 11.03 8.24
CA PRO A 58 -14.93 12.18 8.57
C PRO A 58 -13.69 11.74 9.36
N HIS A 59 -12.51 12.12 8.90
CA HIS A 59 -11.25 11.79 9.56
C HIS A 59 -10.17 12.84 9.26
N THR A 60 -9.23 12.99 10.16
CA THR A 60 -8.08 13.88 9.99
C THR A 60 -6.84 13.13 9.50
N PHE A 61 -6.81 11.83 9.68
CA PHE A 61 -5.77 10.94 9.20
C PHE A 61 -6.31 9.51 9.05
N GLU A 62 -5.60 8.70 8.28
CA GLU A 62 -5.73 7.25 8.20
C GLU A 62 -4.47 6.60 8.75
N TRP A 63 -4.60 5.50 9.47
CA TRP A 63 -3.47 4.63 9.73
C TRP A 63 -3.15 3.81 8.49
N ARG A 64 -1.91 3.87 8.03
CA ARG A 64 -1.37 2.89 7.11
C ARG A 64 -0.55 1.88 7.87
N CYS A 65 -1.09 0.70 7.99
CA CYS A 65 -0.43 -0.43 8.62
C CYS A 65 0.12 -1.36 7.55
N VAL A 66 1.34 -1.85 7.74
CA VAL A 66 1.99 -2.77 6.80
C VAL A 66 2.46 -3.99 7.58
N ARG A 67 2.07 -5.17 7.09
CA ARG A 67 2.60 -6.45 7.55
C ARG A 67 3.52 -7.03 6.50
N ILE A 68 4.68 -7.55 6.91
CA ILE A 68 5.60 -8.33 6.08
C ILE A 68 6.12 -9.47 6.93
N GLY A 69 5.59 -10.68 6.71
CA GLY A 69 5.84 -11.82 7.59
C GLY A 69 5.43 -11.55 9.03
N ASN A 70 6.39 -11.56 9.93
CA ASN A 70 6.21 -11.25 11.36
C ASN A 70 6.47 -9.78 11.71
N ALA A 71 6.85 -8.96 10.74
CA ALA A 71 7.12 -7.55 10.94
C ALA A 71 5.87 -6.70 10.67
N PHE A 72 5.57 -5.79 11.59
CA PHE A 72 4.45 -4.86 11.49
C PHE A 72 4.96 -3.42 11.60
N PHE A 73 4.43 -2.56 10.76
CA PHE A 73 4.75 -1.16 10.69
C PHE A 73 3.46 -0.35 10.67
N ALA A 74 3.48 0.86 11.22
CA ALA A 74 2.36 1.77 11.09
C ALA A 74 2.81 3.23 11.03
N HIS A 75 2.11 4.02 10.24
CA HIS A 75 2.23 5.46 10.21
C HIS A 75 0.89 6.11 9.86
N LYS A 76 0.73 7.38 10.18
CA LYS A 76 -0.44 8.15 9.82
C LYS A 76 -0.28 8.73 8.42
N LYS A 77 -1.31 8.60 7.59
CA LYS A 77 -1.50 9.35 6.36
C LYS A 77 -2.37 10.56 6.69
N LEU A 78 -1.79 11.74 6.69
CA LEU A 78 -2.53 12.95 7.04
C LEU A 78 -3.40 13.41 5.88
N VAL A 79 -4.61 13.89 6.20
CA VAL A 79 -5.55 14.40 5.20
C VAL A 79 -5.15 15.79 4.76
N ARG A 80 -5.13 16.01 3.45
CA ARG A 80 -5.00 17.33 2.84
C ARG A 80 -6.10 17.50 1.79
N HIS A 81 -6.90 18.55 1.90
CA HIS A 81 -8.00 18.84 0.96
C HIS A 81 -8.93 17.63 0.77
N GLU A 82 -9.48 17.10 1.86
CA GLU A 82 -10.43 15.97 1.90
C GLU A 82 -9.91 14.64 1.33
N LYS A 83 -8.61 14.51 1.09
CA LYS A 83 -7.99 13.27 0.65
C LYS A 83 -6.79 12.93 1.52
N ALA A 84 -6.80 11.73 2.08
CA ALA A 84 -5.61 11.12 2.64
C ALA A 84 -4.69 10.73 1.48
N SER A 85 -3.53 11.37 1.37
CA SER A 85 -2.56 11.05 0.34
C SER A 85 -1.34 10.39 0.96
N GLY A 86 -1.17 9.08 0.70
CA GLY A 86 -0.05 8.29 1.23
C GLY A 86 1.33 8.76 0.82
N SER A 87 1.44 9.70 -0.11
CA SER A 87 2.72 10.14 -0.67
C SER A 87 3.19 11.53 -0.22
N LEU A 88 2.36 12.32 0.49
CA LEU A 88 2.66 13.73 0.69
C LEU A 88 2.79 14.19 2.15
N LEU A 89 2.05 13.59 3.09
CA LEU A 89 2.09 14.00 4.49
C LEU A 89 1.96 12.75 5.38
N LYS A 90 3.04 12.40 6.03
CA LYS A 90 3.08 11.33 7.02
C LYS A 90 3.20 11.90 8.43
N GLY A 91 2.50 11.28 9.36
CA GLY A 91 2.70 11.45 10.79
C GLY A 91 3.31 10.17 11.36
N TYR A 92 4.35 10.31 12.15
CA TYR A 92 5.01 9.18 12.80
C TYR A 92 4.73 9.24 14.29
N ASP A 93 3.70 8.52 14.71
CA ASP A 93 3.36 8.33 16.11
C ASP A 93 3.45 6.86 16.47
N GLN A 94 3.58 6.58 17.75
CA GLN A 94 3.50 5.22 18.24
C GLN A 94 2.09 4.67 17.96
N PRO A 95 1.97 3.56 17.19
CA PRO A 95 0.68 2.95 16.95
C PRO A 95 0.09 2.36 18.24
N PRO A 96 -1.21 2.49 18.46
CA PRO A 96 -1.89 1.80 19.56
C PRO A 96 -1.73 0.28 19.44
N VAL A 97 -1.62 -0.41 20.58
CA VAL A 97 -1.45 -1.87 20.63
C VAL A 97 -2.68 -2.58 20.05
N ASP A 98 -3.87 -2.09 20.32
CA ASP A 98 -5.13 -2.61 19.79
C ASP A 98 -5.24 -2.46 18.27
N LEU A 99 -4.65 -1.42 17.69
CA LEU A 99 -4.50 -1.28 16.23
C LEU A 99 -3.61 -2.39 15.65
N LEU A 100 -2.47 -2.65 16.29
CA LEU A 100 -1.56 -3.73 15.87
C LEU A 100 -2.24 -5.11 15.98
N ASP A 101 -2.99 -5.34 17.07
CA ASP A 101 -3.79 -6.56 17.26
C ASP A 101 -4.87 -6.70 16.19
N PHE A 102 -5.59 -5.63 15.88
CA PHE A 102 -6.58 -5.62 14.82
C PHE A 102 -5.97 -6.01 13.46
N VAL A 103 -4.84 -5.39 13.08
CA VAL A 103 -4.14 -5.70 11.82
C VAL A 103 -3.67 -7.15 11.80
N ARG A 104 -3.12 -7.64 12.91
CA ARG A 104 -2.69 -9.03 13.03
C ARG A 104 -3.85 -9.98 12.83
N GLN A 105 -4.97 -9.76 13.53
CA GLN A 105 -6.16 -10.61 13.44
C GLN A 105 -6.71 -10.69 12.01
N ILE A 106 -6.92 -9.55 11.34
CA ILE A 106 -7.48 -9.56 9.98
C ILE A 106 -6.55 -10.17 8.95
N THR A 107 -5.22 -10.03 9.14
CA THR A 107 -4.24 -10.61 8.22
C THR A 107 -4.00 -12.10 8.50
N ASP A 108 -4.03 -12.54 9.75
CA ASP A 108 -3.94 -13.95 10.13
C ASP A 108 -5.15 -14.75 9.65
N LEU A 109 -6.36 -14.19 9.76
CA LEU A 109 -7.61 -14.82 9.32
C LEU A 109 -7.56 -15.31 7.86
N ARG A 110 -6.80 -14.65 7.01
CA ARG A 110 -6.64 -14.96 5.59
C ARG A 110 -5.23 -15.40 5.22
N ASN A 111 -4.37 -15.62 6.20
CA ASN A 111 -2.96 -15.95 6.01
C ASN A 111 -2.21 -14.98 5.07
N PHE A 112 -2.50 -13.69 5.20
CA PHE A 112 -1.84 -12.66 4.42
C PHE A 112 -0.46 -12.35 5.00
N GLN A 113 0.58 -12.78 4.29
CA GLN A 113 1.97 -12.61 4.72
C GLN A 113 2.58 -11.27 4.33
N THR A 114 2.00 -10.58 3.35
CA THR A 114 2.46 -9.28 2.90
C THR A 114 1.25 -8.44 2.52
N GLN A 115 0.95 -7.43 3.35
CA GLN A 115 -0.27 -6.64 3.20
C GLN A 115 -0.09 -5.22 3.73
N ALA A 116 -0.52 -4.23 2.96
CA ALA A 116 -0.79 -2.89 3.47
C ALA A 116 -2.29 -2.76 3.73
N VAL A 117 -2.64 -2.17 4.86
CA VAL A 117 -4.02 -1.94 5.29
C VAL A 117 -4.16 -0.47 5.68
N ASP A 118 -5.07 0.22 5.02
CA ASP A 118 -5.45 1.58 5.37
C ASP A 118 -6.70 1.53 6.29
N ILE A 119 -6.61 2.18 7.45
CA ILE A 119 -7.56 2.01 8.54
C ILE A 119 -8.01 3.36 9.07
N PHE A 120 -9.32 3.54 9.19
CA PHE A 120 -9.90 4.63 9.97
C PHE A 120 -10.03 4.22 11.43
N ALA A 121 -9.58 5.11 12.33
CA ALA A 121 -9.93 5.04 13.75
C ALA A 121 -11.14 5.95 13.97
N THR A 122 -12.25 5.37 14.43
CA THR A 122 -13.47 6.14 14.73
C THR A 122 -13.41 6.74 16.12
N ASP A 123 -14.19 7.79 16.37
CA ASP A 123 -14.32 8.42 17.69
C ASP A 123 -14.83 7.46 18.78
N LYS A 124 -15.45 6.35 18.37
CA LYS A 124 -15.93 5.28 19.26
C LYS A 124 -14.87 4.24 19.60
N GLY A 125 -13.62 4.43 19.17
CA GLY A 125 -12.53 3.49 19.40
C GLY A 125 -12.60 2.21 18.55
N THR A 126 -13.36 2.22 17.46
CA THR A 126 -13.42 1.09 16.50
C THR A 126 -12.56 1.35 15.30
N TYR A 127 -12.01 0.27 14.73
CA TYR A 127 -11.22 0.31 13.52
C TYR A 127 -12.03 -0.16 12.31
N LEU A 128 -11.98 0.60 11.23
CA LEU A 128 -12.63 0.28 9.96
C LEU A 128 -11.59 0.19 8.85
N VAL A 129 -11.56 -0.92 8.14
CA VAL A 129 -10.67 -1.09 6.99
C VAL A 129 -11.20 -0.28 5.82
N ASN A 130 -10.39 0.66 5.33
CA ASN A 130 -10.68 1.44 4.13
C ASN A 130 -10.19 0.71 2.88
N GLU A 131 -8.93 0.27 2.89
CA GLU A 131 -8.30 -0.38 1.74
C GLU A 131 -7.30 -1.45 2.20
N MET A 132 -7.20 -2.53 1.42
CA MET A 132 -6.18 -3.56 1.58
C MET A 132 -5.43 -3.76 0.27
N GLN A 133 -4.09 -3.76 0.32
CA GLN A 133 -3.24 -3.88 -0.86
C GLN A 133 -2.12 -4.91 -0.62
N CYS A 134 -2.02 -5.92 -1.47
CA CYS A 134 -0.88 -6.85 -1.45
C CYS A 134 0.33 -6.30 -2.22
N ILE A 135 0.09 -5.41 -3.20
CA ILE A 135 1.15 -4.70 -3.92
C ILE A 135 1.12 -3.25 -3.48
N PHE A 136 2.09 -2.86 -2.70
CA PHE A 136 2.22 -1.50 -2.17
C PHE A 136 3.65 -1.01 -2.33
N GLY A 137 3.79 0.28 -2.60
CA GLY A 137 5.07 0.99 -2.66
C GLY A 137 5.23 1.96 -1.49
N GLN A 138 6.41 2.51 -1.39
CA GLN A 138 6.77 3.51 -0.40
C GLN A 138 7.75 4.50 -1.01
N SER A 139 7.44 5.77 -0.88
CA SER A 139 8.29 6.86 -1.40
C SER A 139 9.40 7.26 -0.43
N ASP A 140 9.17 7.07 0.87
CA ASP A 140 10.10 7.45 1.92
C ASP A 140 10.85 6.23 2.45
N PRO A 141 12.07 6.42 2.98
CA PRO A 141 12.88 5.32 3.48
C PRO A 141 12.25 4.59 4.68
N TYR A 142 11.30 5.21 5.39
CA TYR A 142 10.75 4.66 6.63
C TYR A 142 9.23 4.44 6.55
N GLN A 143 8.79 3.21 6.88
CA GLN A 143 7.38 2.90 7.11
C GLN A 143 6.90 3.36 8.48
N MET A 144 7.80 3.39 9.43
CA MET A 144 7.51 3.75 10.82
C MET A 144 8.73 4.37 11.47
N LEU A 145 8.49 5.40 12.27
CA LEU A 145 9.46 5.99 13.19
C LEU A 145 8.80 6.10 14.56
N ILE A 146 9.46 5.63 15.60
CA ILE A 146 9.05 5.81 16.99
C ILE A 146 10.09 6.71 17.66
N ASN A 147 9.67 7.90 18.08
CA ASN A 147 10.56 8.93 18.62
C ASN A 147 11.76 9.23 17.69
N GLY A 148 11.49 9.27 16.38
CA GLY A 148 12.52 9.49 15.36
C GLY A 148 13.37 8.28 15.02
N GLN A 149 13.19 7.14 15.70
CA GLN A 149 13.96 5.92 15.46
C GLN A 149 13.20 4.96 14.53
N PRO A 150 13.80 4.52 13.41
CA PRO A 150 13.22 3.48 12.57
C PRO A 150 13.19 2.13 13.29
N GLY A 151 12.17 1.33 12.99
CA GLY A 151 12.00 0.02 13.60
C GLY A 151 10.81 -0.73 13.04
N ARG A 152 10.51 -1.85 13.66
CA ARG A 152 9.33 -2.67 13.42
C ARG A 152 8.74 -3.16 14.73
N TYR A 153 7.46 -3.51 14.70
CA TYR A 153 6.87 -4.33 15.75
C TYR A 153 6.88 -5.79 15.32
N ILE A 154 7.17 -6.67 16.28
CA ILE A 154 6.96 -8.12 16.16
C ILE A 154 6.01 -8.56 17.28
N PHE A 155 5.18 -9.58 17.01
CA PHE A 155 4.37 -10.23 18.02
C PHE A 155 5.03 -11.54 18.43
N ASP A 156 5.52 -11.59 19.67
CA ASP A 156 6.19 -12.77 20.22
C ASP A 156 5.64 -13.10 21.60
N ARG A 157 5.33 -14.37 21.84
CA ARG A 157 4.83 -14.91 23.13
C ARG A 157 3.72 -14.09 23.77
N GLY A 158 2.78 -13.61 22.93
CA GLY A 158 1.63 -12.85 23.40
C GLY A 158 1.89 -11.36 23.63
N GLN A 159 3.04 -10.84 23.25
CA GLN A 159 3.44 -9.45 23.45
C GLN A 159 3.95 -8.78 22.17
N TRP A 160 3.71 -7.48 22.05
CA TRP A 160 4.30 -6.66 21.02
C TRP A 160 5.66 -6.13 21.46
N ILE A 161 6.67 -6.40 20.66
CA ILE A 161 8.05 -5.96 20.91
C ILE A 161 8.44 -5.01 19.79
N PHE A 162 8.89 -3.81 20.15
CA PHE A 162 9.51 -2.89 19.21
C PHE A 162 10.98 -3.22 19.03
N GLU A 163 11.38 -3.52 17.82
CA GLU A 163 12.76 -3.71 17.42
C GLU A 163 13.23 -2.51 16.63
N ALA A 164 14.20 -1.77 17.17
CA ALA A 164 14.85 -0.69 16.47
C ALA A 164 15.73 -1.21 15.34
N GLY A 165 15.70 -0.57 14.18
CA GLY A 165 16.53 -0.96 13.04
C GLY A 165 15.97 -0.47 11.71
N ASP A 166 16.81 -0.53 10.69
CA ASP A 166 16.48 -0.10 9.32
C ASP A 166 15.92 -1.30 8.52
N PHE A 167 14.64 -1.62 8.75
CA PHE A 167 13.94 -2.71 8.06
C PHE A 167 13.28 -2.28 6.74
N ASN A 168 13.40 -1.01 6.37
CA ASN A 168 12.61 -0.41 5.30
C ASN A 168 13.38 0.00 4.06
N ARG A 169 14.63 -0.37 3.96
CA ARG A 169 15.42 -0.07 2.77
C ARG A 169 14.74 -0.62 1.51
N TYR A 170 14.83 0.14 0.43
CA TYR A 170 14.28 -0.26 -0.87
C TYR A 170 12.81 -0.67 -0.83
N GLU A 171 11.96 0.18 -0.23
CA GLU A 171 10.51 -0.09 -0.12
C GLU A 171 10.17 -1.40 0.62
N SER A 172 10.97 -1.76 1.61
CA SER A 172 10.91 -3.04 2.30
C SER A 172 11.04 -4.25 1.36
N PHE A 173 11.62 -4.06 0.18
CA PHE A 173 11.69 -5.11 -0.83
C PHE A 173 12.52 -6.30 -0.35
N LEU A 174 13.63 -6.03 0.34
CA LEU A 174 14.48 -7.08 0.89
C LEU A 174 13.71 -7.95 1.90
N LEU A 175 13.03 -7.32 2.85
CA LEU A 175 12.23 -8.02 3.87
C LEU A 175 11.10 -8.86 3.23
N ARG A 176 10.49 -8.37 2.15
CA ARG A 176 9.49 -9.14 1.39
C ARG A 176 10.10 -10.35 0.70
N LEU A 177 11.27 -10.21 0.07
CA LEU A 177 11.99 -11.31 -0.56
C LEU A 177 12.38 -12.37 0.46
N GLU A 178 12.93 -11.96 1.61
CA GLU A 178 13.28 -12.87 2.69
C GLU A 178 12.06 -13.64 3.20
N THR A 179 10.93 -12.94 3.43
CA THR A 179 9.67 -13.57 3.83
C THR A 179 9.18 -14.57 2.78
N PHE A 180 9.23 -14.21 1.51
CA PHE A 180 8.81 -15.06 0.42
C PHE A 180 9.69 -16.31 0.27
N THR A 181 11.01 -16.13 0.31
CA THR A 181 11.96 -17.26 0.20
C THR A 181 11.87 -18.23 1.38
N ALA A 182 11.69 -17.71 2.60
CA ALA A 182 11.45 -18.54 3.78
C ALA A 182 10.18 -19.37 3.66
N ASN A 183 9.08 -18.78 3.17
CA ASN A 183 7.83 -19.49 2.95
C ASN A 183 7.95 -20.55 1.84
N LEU A 184 8.67 -20.25 0.76
CA LEU A 184 8.94 -21.25 -0.30
C LEU A 184 9.75 -22.43 0.20
N ALA A 185 10.75 -22.20 1.05
CA ALA A 185 11.55 -23.27 1.64
C ALA A 185 10.68 -24.20 2.52
N ARG A 186 9.76 -23.64 3.29
CA ARG A 186 8.79 -24.42 4.10
C ARG A 186 7.87 -25.30 3.24
N ILE A 187 7.37 -24.77 2.10
CA ILE A 187 6.49 -25.52 1.21
C ILE A 187 7.24 -26.68 0.52
N LYS A 188 8.53 -26.48 0.19
CA LYS A 188 9.33 -27.51 -0.47
C LYS A 188 9.91 -28.55 0.49
N GLY A 189 9.95 -28.27 1.79
CA GLY A 189 10.47 -29.19 2.81
C GLY A 189 9.40 -30.10 3.42
N ASN A 190 8.14 -29.92 3.06
CA ASN A 190 7.02 -30.80 3.34
C ASN A 190 6.66 -31.60 2.07
#